data_102b4b0cf83f2f586ab5d17292126ae6
#
_entry.id   102b4b0cf83f2f586ab5d17292126ae6
#
_cell.length_a   1.000
_cell.length_b   1.000
_cell.length_c   1.000
_cell.angle_alpha   90.00
_cell.angle_beta   90.00
_cell.angle_gamma   90.00
#
_symmetry.space_group_name_H-M   'P 1'
#
loop_
_entity.id
_entity.type
_entity.pdbx_description
1 polymer ?
#
loop_
_entity_poly.entity_id
_entity_poly.type
_entity_poly.pdbx_seq_one_letter_code
_entity_poly.pdbx_strand_id
1 'polypeptide(L)'
;MAMLPFFGYNVCDYFQHWLEMERLSPDATKLPKIFFVNWFRKTDKGEFMWPGFGDNSRVLKWICQRIEGKVKANETAIGNLPFAKDIDLTNNEGREGFTVDPKMLSEILKVDVEGWKKEIATVGASYDEYDAKPSKDSQVISKTAHRVPKALRQVLADVSSKLEI
;
A
#
# COMPACT_ATOMS: atom_id res chain seq x y z
N MET A 1 -10.74 -3.10 6.91
CA MET A 1 -10.22 -4.25 6.13
C MET A 1 -11.36 -5.21 5.82
N ALA A 2 -11.84 -5.19 4.56
CA ALA A 2 -13.00 -5.97 4.15
C ALA A 2 -12.74 -7.50 4.10
N MET A 3 -11.49 -7.93 4.06
CA MET A 3 -11.14 -9.34 3.89
C MET A 3 -11.12 -10.15 5.20
N LEU A 4 -10.91 -9.53 6.35
CA LEU A 4 -10.79 -10.22 7.63
C LEU A 4 -11.96 -11.19 7.95
N PRO A 5 -13.23 -10.81 7.72
CA PRO A 5 -14.35 -11.71 8.00
C PRO A 5 -14.36 -12.98 7.15
N PHE A 6 -13.59 -13.04 6.08
CA PHE A 6 -13.55 -14.16 5.14
C PHE A 6 -12.37 -15.11 5.37
N PHE A 7 -11.50 -14.84 6.35
CA PHE A 7 -10.45 -15.77 6.70
C PHE A 7 -11.00 -16.95 7.50
N GLY A 8 -10.73 -18.18 7.02
CA GLY A 8 -11.05 -19.40 7.71
C GLY A 8 -10.04 -19.83 8.77
N TYR A 9 -8.98 -19.05 8.98
CA TYR A 9 -7.87 -19.29 9.91
C TYR A 9 -7.29 -17.97 10.40
N ASN A 10 -6.28 -18.02 11.26
CA ASN A 10 -5.69 -16.81 11.85
C ASN A 10 -4.99 -15.94 10.79
N VAL A 11 -5.30 -14.65 10.78
CA VAL A 11 -4.73 -13.70 9.82
C VAL A 11 -3.21 -13.53 9.96
N CYS A 12 -2.66 -13.75 11.14
CA CYS A 12 -1.22 -13.68 11.38
C CYS A 12 -0.47 -14.81 10.66
N ASP A 13 -1.10 -16.00 10.58
CA ASP A 13 -0.55 -17.14 9.81
C ASP A 13 -0.56 -16.84 8.31
N TYR A 14 -1.60 -16.16 7.84
CA TYR A 14 -1.64 -15.67 6.46
C TYR A 14 -0.53 -14.66 6.16
N PHE A 15 -0.30 -13.70 7.05
CA PHE A 15 0.81 -12.75 6.90
C PHE A 15 2.15 -13.45 6.91
N GLN A 16 2.35 -14.40 7.82
CA GLN A 16 3.58 -15.18 7.88
C GLN A 16 3.81 -15.97 6.59
N HIS A 17 2.77 -16.60 6.05
CA HIS A 17 2.84 -17.31 4.78
C HIS A 17 3.30 -16.40 3.63
N TRP A 18 2.73 -15.19 3.52
CA TRP A 18 3.13 -14.25 2.50
C TRP A 18 4.59 -13.79 2.63
N LEU A 19 5.05 -13.54 3.85
CA LEU A 19 6.46 -13.17 4.11
C LEU A 19 7.43 -14.31 3.78
N GLU A 20 6.99 -15.56 3.87
CA GLU A 20 7.82 -16.70 3.52
C GLU A 20 7.94 -16.95 2.02
N MET A 21 7.09 -16.36 1.19
CA MET A 21 7.13 -16.57 -0.25
C MET A 21 8.47 -16.19 -0.87
N GLU A 22 9.11 -15.12 -0.37
CA GLU A 22 10.44 -14.72 -0.84
C GLU A 22 11.49 -15.79 -0.52
N ARG A 23 11.46 -16.34 0.70
CA ARG A 23 12.38 -17.39 1.14
C ARG A 23 12.17 -18.72 0.41
N LEU A 24 10.92 -19.03 0.08
CA LEU A 24 10.55 -20.27 -0.61
C LEU A 24 10.78 -20.18 -2.12
N SER A 25 10.89 -18.98 -2.67
CA SER A 25 11.17 -18.81 -4.10
C SER A 25 12.63 -19.14 -4.41
N PRO A 26 12.89 -19.97 -5.41
CA PRO A 26 14.27 -20.23 -5.86
C PRO A 26 14.94 -19.00 -6.49
N ASP A 27 14.15 -18.03 -6.90
CA ASP A 27 14.60 -16.77 -7.52
C ASP A 27 13.63 -15.63 -7.13
N ALA A 28 14.03 -14.84 -6.15
CA ALA A 28 13.22 -13.72 -5.65
C ALA A 28 12.97 -12.65 -6.72
N THR A 29 13.79 -12.58 -7.78
CA THR A 29 13.59 -11.61 -8.89
C THR A 29 12.35 -11.94 -9.73
N LYS A 30 11.89 -13.18 -9.69
CA LYS A 30 10.68 -13.64 -10.40
C LYS A 30 9.39 -13.52 -9.60
N LEU A 31 9.49 -13.10 -8.34
CA LEU A 31 8.29 -12.82 -7.57
C LEU A 31 7.49 -11.65 -8.17
N PRO A 32 6.15 -11.72 -8.15
CA PRO A 32 5.33 -10.63 -8.65
C PRO A 32 5.59 -9.36 -7.87
N LYS A 33 5.61 -8.22 -8.55
CA LYS A 33 5.66 -6.91 -7.91
C LYS A 33 4.25 -6.50 -7.51
N ILE A 34 4.11 -6.00 -6.28
CA ILE A 34 2.82 -5.60 -5.72
C ILE A 34 2.78 -4.07 -5.62
N PHE A 35 1.71 -3.49 -6.14
CA PHE A 35 1.47 -2.05 -6.11
C PHE A 35 0.15 -1.78 -5.40
N PHE A 36 0.19 -0.86 -4.43
CA PHE A 36 -1.01 -0.37 -3.79
C PHE A 36 -1.42 0.96 -4.43
N VAL A 37 -2.68 1.09 -4.82
CA VAL A 37 -3.21 2.30 -5.46
C VAL A 37 -4.48 2.75 -4.74
N ASN A 38 -4.52 4.03 -4.37
CA ASN A 38 -5.73 4.66 -3.81
C ASN A 38 -6.41 5.54 -4.87
N TRP A 39 -7.47 5.02 -5.48
CA TRP A 39 -8.29 5.74 -6.45
C TRP A 39 -9.24 6.76 -5.83
N PHE A 40 -9.44 6.73 -4.52
CA PHE A 40 -10.52 7.40 -3.82
C PHE A 40 -10.06 8.54 -2.92
N ARG A 41 -8.85 9.04 -3.10
CA ARG A 41 -8.37 10.20 -2.36
C ARG A 41 -9.27 11.40 -2.63
N LYS A 42 -9.63 12.14 -1.59
CA LYS A 42 -10.54 13.27 -1.65
C LYS A 42 -9.85 14.54 -1.17
N THR A 43 -10.36 15.67 -1.66
CA THR A 43 -10.06 16.99 -1.12
C THR A 43 -10.75 17.18 0.23
N ASP A 44 -10.42 18.27 0.94
CA ASP A 44 -11.11 18.68 2.18
C ASP A 44 -12.61 18.95 1.97
N LYS A 45 -13.03 19.24 0.73
CA LYS A 45 -14.44 19.41 0.33
C LYS A 45 -15.14 18.09 0.03
N GLY A 46 -14.44 16.96 0.10
CA GLY A 46 -15.00 15.63 -0.19
C GLY A 46 -15.06 15.27 -1.67
N GLU A 47 -14.48 16.06 -2.55
CA GLU A 47 -14.42 15.81 -4.00
C GLU A 47 -13.28 14.84 -4.31
N PHE A 48 -13.47 13.92 -5.26
CA PHE A 48 -12.42 13.01 -5.69
C PHE A 48 -11.30 13.78 -6.40
N MET A 49 -10.05 13.48 -6.02
CA MET A 49 -8.87 14.10 -6.63
C MET A 49 -8.42 13.38 -7.91
N TRP A 50 -8.85 12.15 -8.12
CA TRP A 50 -8.54 11.36 -9.31
C TRP A 50 -9.80 11.10 -10.12
N PRO A 51 -9.80 11.35 -11.44
CA PRO A 51 -11.01 11.23 -12.25
C PRO A 51 -11.48 9.78 -12.46
N GLY A 52 -10.58 8.81 -12.25
CA GLY A 52 -10.91 7.41 -12.42
C GLY A 52 -10.95 6.94 -13.86
N PHE A 53 -11.55 5.78 -14.05
CA PHE A 53 -11.80 5.11 -15.31
C PHE A 53 -10.63 5.19 -16.34
N GLY A 54 -10.79 5.94 -17.44
CA GLY A 54 -9.77 6.02 -18.49
C GLY A 54 -8.41 6.54 -18.02
N ASP A 55 -8.38 7.42 -17.02
CA ASP A 55 -7.14 7.96 -16.46
C ASP A 55 -6.37 6.95 -15.59
N ASN A 56 -7.02 5.88 -15.14
CA ASN A 56 -6.34 4.79 -14.45
C ASN A 56 -5.24 4.16 -15.32
N SER A 57 -5.38 4.16 -16.62
CA SER A 57 -4.35 3.67 -17.58
C SER A 57 -3.02 4.41 -17.44
N ARG A 58 -3.00 5.67 -17.02
CA ARG A 58 -1.79 6.47 -16.79
C ARG A 58 -0.94 5.89 -15.67
N VAL A 59 -1.59 5.50 -14.57
CA VAL A 59 -0.94 4.85 -13.43
C VAL A 59 -0.48 3.44 -13.81
N LEU A 60 -1.30 2.68 -14.53
CA LEU A 60 -0.93 1.35 -15.03
C LEU A 60 0.28 1.44 -15.99
N LYS A 61 0.34 2.44 -16.86
CA LYS A 61 1.51 2.71 -17.71
C LYS A 61 2.76 2.91 -16.87
N TRP A 62 2.69 3.75 -15.82
CA TRP A 62 3.82 3.95 -14.91
C TRP A 62 4.24 2.65 -14.21
N ILE A 63 3.29 1.84 -13.73
CA ILE A 63 3.56 0.54 -13.10
C ILE A 63 4.34 -0.37 -14.05
N CYS A 64 3.90 -0.50 -15.30
CA CYS A 64 4.61 -1.30 -16.31
C CYS A 64 6.04 -0.76 -16.56
N GLN A 65 6.18 0.55 -16.72
CA GLN A 65 7.49 1.17 -16.92
C GLN A 65 8.41 0.99 -15.70
N ARG A 66 7.84 0.99 -14.48
CA ARG A 66 8.58 0.74 -13.24
C ARG A 66 9.09 -0.70 -13.17
N ILE A 67 8.26 -1.67 -13.55
CA ILE A 67 8.63 -3.10 -13.60
C ILE A 67 9.74 -3.32 -14.63
N GLU A 68 9.66 -2.66 -15.78
CA GLU A 68 10.66 -2.72 -16.86
C GLU A 68 11.95 -1.95 -16.56
N GLY A 69 12.01 -1.23 -15.44
CA GLY A 69 13.17 -0.41 -15.06
C GLY A 69 13.34 0.89 -15.87
N LYS A 70 12.32 1.29 -16.63
CA LYS A 70 12.35 2.50 -17.49
C LYS A 70 12.18 3.81 -16.72
N VAL A 71 11.54 3.75 -15.55
CA VAL A 71 11.33 4.91 -14.67
C VAL A 71 11.81 4.62 -13.25
N LYS A 72 12.27 5.66 -12.57
CA LYS A 72 12.63 5.61 -11.16
C LYS A 72 11.41 5.90 -10.29
N ALA A 73 11.51 5.63 -9.00
CA ALA A 73 10.52 6.04 -8.02
C ALA A 73 11.09 7.14 -7.11
N ASN A 74 10.20 7.94 -6.56
CA ASN A 74 10.47 8.84 -5.46
C ASN A 74 10.35 8.05 -4.16
N GLU A 75 11.46 7.82 -3.48
CA GLU A 75 11.49 7.12 -2.20
C GLU A 75 10.95 8.05 -1.11
N THR A 76 9.87 7.64 -0.47
CA THR A 76 9.22 8.39 0.61
C THR A 76 9.13 7.54 1.88
N ALA A 77 8.74 8.17 2.98
CA ALA A 77 8.52 7.45 4.23
C ALA A 77 7.50 6.30 4.12
N ILE A 78 6.51 6.44 3.23
CA ILE A 78 5.43 5.46 3.03
C ILE A 78 5.70 4.47 1.88
N GLY A 79 6.87 4.57 1.24
CA GLY A 79 7.27 3.71 0.13
C GLY A 79 7.59 4.49 -1.15
N ASN A 80 7.61 3.77 -2.25
CA ASN A 80 7.99 4.28 -3.56
C ASN A 80 6.80 4.90 -4.29
N LEU A 81 6.79 6.21 -4.48
CA LEU A 81 5.78 6.94 -5.24
C LEU A 81 6.30 7.32 -6.64
N PRO A 82 5.42 7.56 -7.62
CA PRO A 82 5.81 8.19 -8.87
C PRO A 82 6.38 9.60 -8.66
N PHE A 83 7.31 10.02 -9.52
CA PHE A 83 7.49 11.46 -9.71
C PHE A 83 6.33 11.98 -10.57
N ALA A 84 5.82 13.18 -10.29
CA ALA A 84 4.71 13.75 -11.04
C ALA A 84 4.98 13.82 -12.55
N LYS A 85 6.22 14.10 -12.95
CA LYS A 85 6.65 14.14 -14.35
C LYS A 85 6.59 12.80 -15.08
N ASP A 86 6.57 11.68 -14.34
CA ASP A 86 6.57 10.34 -14.92
C ASP A 86 5.14 9.80 -15.12
N ILE A 87 4.12 10.52 -14.64
CA ILE A 87 2.72 10.26 -14.96
C ILE A 87 2.35 11.07 -16.21
N ASP A 88 2.12 10.36 -17.29
CA ASP A 88 1.79 10.96 -18.57
C ASP A 88 0.40 11.59 -18.56
N LEU A 89 0.33 12.92 -18.54
CA LEU A 89 -0.91 13.69 -18.61
C LEU A 89 -1.22 14.20 -20.04
N THR A 90 -0.53 13.72 -21.05
CA THR A 90 -0.84 14.04 -22.45
C THR A 90 -2.21 13.47 -22.85
N ASN A 91 -2.76 13.98 -23.96
CA ASN A 91 -4.07 13.59 -24.49
C ASN A 91 -5.27 13.93 -23.59
N ASN A 92 -5.16 15.02 -22.82
CA ASN A 92 -6.31 15.62 -22.13
C ASN A 92 -7.12 16.56 -23.03
N GLU A 93 -6.59 16.94 -24.19
CA GLU A 93 -7.24 17.85 -25.12
C GLU A 93 -8.54 17.23 -25.67
N GLY A 94 -9.62 18.00 -25.65
CA GLY A 94 -10.92 17.56 -26.13
C GLY A 94 -11.70 16.60 -25.24
N ARG A 95 -11.20 16.30 -24.03
CA ARG A 95 -11.96 15.51 -23.06
C ARG A 95 -12.90 16.40 -22.26
N GLU A 96 -14.18 16.07 -22.30
CA GLU A 96 -15.16 16.66 -21.40
C GLU A 96 -15.06 16.05 -20.00
N GLY A 97 -15.25 16.88 -18.98
CA GLY A 97 -15.29 16.44 -17.59
C GLY A 97 -14.00 16.72 -16.82
N PHE A 98 -13.88 16.08 -15.66
CA PHE A 98 -12.77 16.27 -14.74
C PHE A 98 -11.47 15.64 -15.28
N THR A 99 -10.41 16.43 -15.34
CA THR A 99 -9.08 16.01 -15.76
C THR A 99 -8.05 16.34 -14.67
N VAL A 100 -7.03 15.50 -14.53
CA VAL A 100 -5.91 15.79 -13.63
C VAL A 100 -4.96 16.77 -14.29
N ASP A 101 -4.75 17.91 -13.64
CA ASP A 101 -3.69 18.84 -14.00
C ASP A 101 -2.39 18.56 -13.21
N PRO A 102 -1.24 19.13 -13.62
CA PRO A 102 0.04 18.90 -12.93
C PRO A 102 0.05 19.36 -11.46
N LYS A 103 -0.72 20.39 -11.10
CA LYS A 103 -0.80 20.90 -9.72
C LYS A 103 -1.57 19.91 -8.85
N MET A 104 -2.71 19.43 -9.33
CA MET A 104 -3.49 18.41 -8.65
C MET A 104 -2.70 17.10 -8.50
N LEU A 105 -1.96 16.69 -9.54
CA LEU A 105 -1.12 15.49 -9.46
C LEU A 105 -0.05 15.63 -8.39
N SER A 106 0.59 16.80 -8.28
CA SER A 106 1.58 17.07 -7.24
C SER A 106 0.97 16.96 -5.84
N GLU A 107 -0.26 17.42 -5.65
CA GLU A 107 -0.98 17.31 -4.37
C GLU A 107 -1.40 15.85 -4.08
N ILE A 108 -1.84 15.10 -5.09
CA ILE A 108 -2.15 13.66 -4.96
C ILE A 108 -0.92 12.88 -4.49
N LEU A 109 0.27 13.20 -4.98
CA LEU A 109 1.51 12.49 -4.66
C LEU A 109 2.19 12.96 -3.37
N LYS A 110 1.64 13.98 -2.71
CA LYS A 110 2.14 14.46 -1.43
C LYS A 110 1.80 13.49 -0.30
N VAL A 111 2.77 13.23 0.55
CA VAL A 111 2.57 12.41 1.75
C VAL A 111 1.78 13.20 2.80
N ASP A 112 0.61 12.69 3.15
CA ASP A 112 -0.22 13.25 4.23
C ASP A 112 0.29 12.70 5.58
N VAL A 113 1.20 13.43 6.22
CA VAL A 113 1.83 13.02 7.47
C VAL A 113 0.80 12.84 8.59
N GLU A 114 -0.17 13.74 8.72
CA GLU A 114 -1.17 13.66 9.78
C GLU A 114 -2.16 12.49 9.57
N GLY A 115 -2.54 12.23 8.33
CA GLY A 115 -3.32 11.05 7.98
C GLY A 115 -2.56 9.77 8.28
N TRP A 116 -1.28 9.72 7.95
CA TRP A 116 -0.43 8.56 8.23
C TRP A 116 -0.17 8.32 9.71
N LYS A 117 -0.05 9.37 10.54
CA LYS A 117 0.00 9.22 12.01
C LYS A 117 -1.20 8.44 12.54
N LYS A 118 -2.40 8.81 12.10
CA LYS A 118 -3.64 8.14 12.50
C LYS A 118 -3.68 6.69 12.02
N GLU A 119 -3.28 6.46 10.77
CA GLU A 119 -3.25 5.11 10.19
C GLU A 119 -2.27 4.20 10.93
N ILE A 120 -1.05 4.67 11.23
CA ILE A 120 -0.05 3.92 11.99
C ILE A 120 -0.57 3.55 13.38
N ALA A 121 -1.21 4.49 14.08
CA ALA A 121 -1.81 4.21 15.37
C ALA A 121 -2.91 3.14 15.28
N THR A 122 -3.76 3.21 14.25
CA THR A 122 -4.83 2.24 13.98
C THR A 122 -4.28 0.85 13.68
N VAL A 123 -3.25 0.78 12.83
CA VAL A 123 -2.59 -0.49 12.49
C VAL A 123 -1.89 -1.09 13.71
N GLY A 124 -1.19 -0.26 14.49
CA GLY A 124 -0.54 -0.69 15.74
C GLY A 124 -1.53 -1.29 16.74
N ALA A 125 -2.65 -0.61 16.98
CA ALA A 125 -3.73 -1.09 17.84
C ALA A 125 -4.33 -2.42 17.34
N SER A 126 -4.50 -2.55 16.02
CA SER A 126 -4.97 -3.80 15.41
C SER A 126 -3.98 -4.95 15.60
N TYR A 127 -2.68 -4.68 15.50
CA TYR A 127 -1.64 -5.68 15.76
C TYR A 127 -1.64 -6.15 17.22
N ASP A 128 -1.85 -5.22 18.15
CA ASP A 128 -1.95 -5.56 19.58
C ASP A 128 -3.21 -6.39 19.87
N GLU A 129 -4.31 -6.07 19.21
CA GLU A 129 -5.55 -6.86 19.33
C GLU A 129 -5.36 -8.30 18.78
N TYR A 130 -4.66 -8.48 17.67
CA TYR A 130 -4.38 -9.81 17.12
C TYR A 130 -3.47 -10.63 18.04
N ASP A 131 -2.47 -10.01 18.65
CA ASP A 131 -1.59 -10.69 19.61
C ASP A 131 -2.29 -11.03 20.94
N ALA A 132 -3.28 -10.24 21.33
CA ALA A 132 -4.05 -10.47 22.57
C ALA A 132 -5.12 -11.56 22.44
N LYS A 133 -5.56 -11.86 21.21
CA LYS A 133 -6.60 -12.89 20.95
C LYS A 133 -5.97 -14.16 20.39
N PRO A 134 -5.52 -15.11 21.22
CA PRO A 134 -5.07 -16.40 20.73
C PRO A 134 -6.26 -17.08 20.01
N SER A 135 -6.03 -17.56 18.80
CA SER A 135 -7.04 -18.32 18.07
C SER A 135 -7.48 -19.54 18.90
N LYS A 136 -8.78 -19.77 18.99
CA LYS A 136 -9.34 -20.97 19.63
C LYS A 136 -9.13 -22.23 18.80
N ASP A 137 -8.74 -22.10 17.54
CA ASP A 137 -8.46 -23.19 16.62
C ASP A 137 -7.03 -23.70 16.79
N SER A 138 -6.85 -24.52 17.81
CA SER A 138 -5.57 -25.11 18.23
C SER A 138 -5.06 -26.22 17.29
N GLN A 139 -5.54 -26.32 16.06
CA GLN A 139 -5.08 -27.36 15.09
C GLN A 139 -3.87 -26.90 14.25
N VAL A 140 -3.36 -25.70 14.38
CA VAL A 140 -2.22 -25.22 13.63
C VAL A 140 -0.91 -25.48 14.38
N ILE A 141 0.02 -26.02 13.67
CA ILE A 141 1.23 -26.82 13.97
C ILE A 141 2.30 -26.10 14.80
N SER A 142 2.16 -24.84 15.21
CA SER A 142 3.21 -24.12 15.93
C SER A 142 2.69 -23.32 17.13
N LYS A 143 3.30 -23.51 18.29
CA LYS A 143 3.04 -22.71 19.51
C LYS A 143 3.42 -21.23 19.39
N THR A 144 4.07 -20.84 18.30
CA THR A 144 4.45 -19.45 17.98
C THR A 144 3.60 -18.86 16.85
N ALA A 145 2.77 -19.65 16.20
CA ALA A 145 1.75 -19.22 15.26
C ALA A 145 0.68 -18.41 15.99
N HIS A 146 0.03 -17.48 15.35
CA HIS A 146 -1.02 -16.60 15.87
C HIS A 146 -0.57 -15.24 16.39
N ARG A 147 0.69 -14.86 16.17
CA ARG A 147 1.17 -13.51 16.48
C ARG A 147 1.53 -12.75 15.21
N VAL A 148 1.34 -11.45 15.26
CA VAL A 148 1.77 -10.57 14.18
C VAL A 148 3.26 -10.78 13.91
N PRO A 149 3.66 -11.08 12.66
CA PRO A 149 5.07 -11.28 12.31
C PRO A 149 5.92 -10.07 12.70
N LYS A 150 7.10 -10.31 13.26
CA LYS A 150 8.03 -9.24 13.65
C LYS A 150 8.39 -8.31 12.50
N ALA A 151 8.49 -8.84 11.28
CA ALA A 151 8.77 -8.06 10.08
C ALA A 151 7.70 -6.97 9.84
N LEU A 152 6.42 -7.25 10.06
CA LEU A 152 5.36 -6.25 9.91
C LEU A 152 5.42 -5.18 11.01
N ARG A 153 5.75 -5.56 12.24
CA ARG A 153 5.96 -4.59 13.33
C ARG A 153 7.18 -3.72 13.05
N GLN A 154 8.25 -4.29 12.49
CA GLN A 154 9.42 -3.53 12.10
C GLN A 154 9.10 -2.51 11.01
N VAL A 155 8.36 -2.90 9.96
CA VAL A 155 7.92 -1.97 8.92
C VAL A 155 7.10 -0.81 9.49
N LEU A 156 6.20 -1.10 10.44
CA LEU A 156 5.40 -0.07 11.10
C LEU A 156 6.30 0.92 11.87
N ALA A 157 7.28 0.41 12.61
CA ALA A 157 8.26 1.22 13.34
C ALA A 157 9.15 2.05 12.41
N ASP A 158 9.59 1.47 11.29
CA ASP A 158 10.41 2.15 10.28
C ASP A 158 9.65 3.31 9.61
N VAL A 159 8.38 3.09 9.26
CA VAL A 159 7.53 4.16 8.69
C VAL A 159 7.29 5.26 9.72
N SER A 160 7.00 4.90 10.97
CA SER A 160 6.86 5.83 12.08
C SER A 160 8.10 6.71 12.23
N SER A 161 9.28 6.08 12.29
CA SER A 161 10.56 6.80 12.41
C SER A 161 10.82 7.74 11.23
N LYS A 162 10.54 7.31 10.00
CA LYS A 162 10.72 8.15 8.79
C LYS A 162 9.75 9.33 8.71
N LEU A 163 8.61 9.23 9.35
CA LEU A 163 7.62 10.31 9.47
C LEU A 163 7.86 11.20 10.69
N GLU A 164 8.88 10.88 11.51
CA GLU A 164 9.19 11.59 12.76
C GLU A 164 8.01 11.60 13.76
N ILE A 165 7.41 10.42 13.96
CA ILE A 165 6.25 10.23 14.82
C ILE A 165 6.61 9.37 16.04
#